data_a7b458f0b3fe34d248545f1644ced5ee
#
_entry.id   a7b458f0b3fe34d248545f1644ced5ee
#
_cell.length_a   1.000
_cell.length_b   1.000
_cell.length_c   1.000
_cell.angle_alpha   90.00
_cell.angle_beta   90.00
_cell.angle_gamma   90.00
#
_symmetry.space_group_name_H-M   'P 1'
#
loop_
_entity.id
_entity.type
_entity.pdbx_description
1 polymer ?
#
loop_
_entity_poly.entity_id
_entity_poly.type
_entity_poly.pdbx_seq_one_letter_code
_entity_poly.pdbx_strand_id
1 'polypeptide(L)'
;MAFETKEQLLEKYIKMDKPHCPDCEKEMVLWEVPPINFSDGLGWGVPYLFVCFNDDCPSYQSGWQNLKDTVEVPASYRCYVEPGQTNFEYMPVFSPLGGTGGQVDDEVIIHQQAKKELLKQTFSVLTDYYMSKDWDEILKIALDPNIPDRARLKAVEMVGEIGETEATEHLINHKFPTPVLQQGADDAIAQLHERHYTRECPYCAEIIKKRATLCRHCDKKVSRA
;
A
#
# COMPACT_ATOMS: atom_id res chain seq x y z
N MET A 1 7.30 -11.37 28.42
CA MET A 1 6.80 -11.87 27.13
C MET A 1 6.38 -10.64 26.35
N ALA A 2 6.92 -10.43 25.16
CA ALA A 2 6.49 -9.34 24.29
C ALA A 2 5.12 -9.71 23.71
N PHE A 3 4.14 -8.82 23.84
CA PHE A 3 2.82 -9.03 23.23
C PHE A 3 2.95 -8.75 21.73
N GLU A 4 2.54 -9.72 20.91
CA GLU A 4 2.47 -9.53 19.46
C GLU A 4 1.37 -8.49 19.15
N THR A 5 1.65 -7.54 18.25
CA THR A 5 0.65 -6.58 17.78
C THR A 5 -0.35 -7.26 16.83
N LYS A 6 -1.51 -6.64 16.62
CA LYS A 6 -2.53 -7.14 15.70
C LYS A 6 -1.97 -7.31 14.28
N GLU A 7 -1.11 -6.41 13.83
CA GLU A 7 -0.44 -6.48 12.53
C GLU A 7 0.54 -7.67 12.46
N GLN A 8 1.31 -7.91 13.52
CA GLN A 8 2.22 -9.06 13.58
C GLN A 8 1.46 -10.39 13.56
N LEU A 9 0.32 -10.47 14.26
CA LEU A 9 -0.55 -11.64 14.22
C LEU A 9 -1.16 -11.84 12.83
N LEU A 10 -1.60 -10.77 12.15
CA LEU A 10 -2.11 -10.86 10.78
C LEU A 10 -1.06 -11.41 9.82
N GLU A 11 0.17 -10.87 9.85
CA GLU A 11 1.29 -11.34 9.03
C GLU A 11 1.64 -12.81 9.28
N LYS A 12 1.50 -13.26 10.51
CA LYS A 12 1.73 -14.65 10.90
C LYS A 12 0.62 -15.57 10.37
N TYR A 13 -0.65 -15.17 10.55
CA TYR A 13 -1.80 -16.03 10.24
C TYR A 13 -2.07 -16.15 8.73
N ILE A 14 -1.79 -15.12 7.93
CA ILE A 14 -1.86 -15.18 6.45
C ILE A 14 -0.88 -16.23 5.88
N LYS A 15 0.26 -16.45 6.56
CA LYS A 15 1.28 -17.43 6.13
C LYS A 15 1.03 -18.84 6.62
N MET A 16 0.03 -19.04 7.47
CA MET A 16 -0.32 -20.37 7.98
C MET A 16 -1.14 -21.15 6.94
N ASP A 17 -0.99 -22.48 6.97
CA ASP A 17 -1.90 -23.37 6.23
C ASP A 17 -3.31 -23.18 6.78
N LYS A 18 -4.24 -22.89 5.89
CA LYS A 18 -5.64 -22.69 6.24
C LYS A 18 -6.29 -24.01 6.59
N PRO A 19 -6.99 -24.10 7.75
CA PRO A 19 -7.70 -25.31 8.12
C PRO A 19 -8.90 -25.55 7.19
N HIS A 20 -9.33 -26.81 7.11
CA HIS A 20 -10.54 -27.20 6.39
C HIS A 20 -11.69 -27.40 7.38
N CYS A 21 -12.86 -26.96 6.98
CA CYS A 21 -14.08 -27.14 7.78
C CYS A 21 -14.38 -28.64 7.94
N PRO A 22 -14.62 -29.15 9.17
CA PRO A 22 -14.92 -30.56 9.39
C PRO A 22 -16.23 -31.01 8.76
N ASP A 23 -17.16 -30.09 8.49
CA ASP A 23 -18.49 -30.43 7.98
C ASP A 23 -18.61 -30.44 6.46
N CYS A 24 -17.77 -29.64 5.76
CA CYS A 24 -17.86 -29.52 4.31
C CYS A 24 -16.49 -29.63 3.58
N GLU A 25 -15.41 -29.87 4.31
CA GLU A 25 -14.04 -30.05 3.82
C GLU A 25 -13.49 -28.87 2.98
N LYS A 26 -14.20 -27.74 2.89
CA LYS A 26 -13.72 -26.55 2.22
C LYS A 26 -12.76 -25.77 3.12
N GLU A 27 -11.77 -25.15 2.49
CA GLU A 27 -10.81 -24.27 3.16
C GLU A 27 -11.54 -23.12 3.85
N MET A 28 -11.13 -22.82 5.10
CA MET A 28 -11.70 -21.75 5.90
C MET A 28 -10.99 -20.44 5.62
N VAL A 29 -11.69 -19.33 5.81
CA VAL A 29 -11.20 -17.99 5.53
C VAL A 29 -10.75 -17.32 6.82
N LEU A 30 -9.61 -16.64 6.81
CA LEU A 30 -9.21 -15.80 7.93
C LEU A 30 -10.21 -14.65 8.09
N TRP A 31 -10.68 -14.45 9.30
CA TRP A 31 -11.73 -13.49 9.63
C TRP A 31 -11.31 -12.61 10.79
N GLU A 32 -11.47 -11.30 10.63
CA GLU A 32 -11.19 -10.32 11.67
C GLU A 32 -12.34 -10.24 12.64
N VAL A 33 -12.08 -10.50 13.92
CA VAL A 33 -13.05 -10.41 15.00
C VAL A 33 -13.46 -8.94 15.21
N PRO A 34 -14.75 -8.62 15.21
CA PRO A 34 -15.21 -7.26 15.50
C PRO A 34 -14.69 -6.75 16.84
N PRO A 35 -14.24 -5.47 16.93
CA PRO A 35 -13.63 -4.91 18.15
C PRO A 35 -14.52 -5.03 19.41
N ILE A 36 -15.84 -5.00 19.26
CA ILE A 36 -16.80 -5.13 20.35
C ILE A 36 -16.75 -6.50 21.03
N ASN A 37 -16.32 -7.52 20.29
CA ASN A 37 -16.24 -8.89 20.78
C ASN A 37 -14.83 -9.26 21.26
N PHE A 38 -13.91 -8.31 21.29
CA PHE A 38 -12.51 -8.56 21.62
C PHE A 38 -12.13 -8.17 23.07
N SER A 39 -12.79 -7.15 23.66
CA SER A 39 -12.23 -6.42 24.82
C SER A 39 -12.92 -6.63 26.17
N ASP A 40 -14.07 -7.31 26.25
CA ASP A 40 -14.90 -7.33 27.49
C ASP A 40 -14.84 -8.64 28.28
N GLY A 41 -13.95 -9.57 27.90
CA GLY A 41 -13.82 -10.90 28.55
C GLY A 41 -14.97 -11.88 28.24
N LEU A 42 -15.94 -11.48 27.43
CA LEU A 42 -17.02 -12.33 26.91
C LEU A 42 -16.77 -12.71 25.43
N GLY A 43 -15.76 -12.13 24.80
CA GLY A 43 -15.38 -12.40 23.41
C GLY A 43 -14.38 -13.54 23.27
N TRP A 44 -13.96 -13.77 22.04
CA TRP A 44 -13.02 -14.87 21.70
C TRP A 44 -11.59 -14.63 22.23
N GLY A 45 -11.24 -13.43 22.70
CA GLY A 45 -9.90 -13.13 23.22
C GLY A 45 -8.77 -13.08 22.17
N VAL A 46 -9.10 -13.32 20.90
CA VAL A 46 -8.18 -13.30 19.75
C VAL A 46 -8.68 -12.35 18.66
N PRO A 47 -7.79 -11.65 17.95
CA PRO A 47 -8.19 -10.68 16.92
C PRO A 47 -8.63 -11.32 15.59
N TYR A 48 -8.32 -12.58 15.36
CA TYR A 48 -8.61 -13.31 14.13
C TYR A 48 -9.02 -14.74 14.42
N LEU A 49 -9.93 -15.27 13.59
CA LEU A 49 -10.37 -16.66 13.57
C LEU A 49 -10.32 -17.19 12.14
N PHE A 50 -10.20 -18.49 11.95
CA PHE A 50 -10.55 -19.14 10.69
C PHE A 50 -12.03 -19.51 10.73
N VAL A 51 -12.81 -19.10 9.73
CA VAL A 51 -14.25 -19.28 9.68
C VAL A 51 -14.68 -19.93 8.37
N CYS A 52 -15.61 -20.85 8.42
CA CYS A 52 -16.23 -21.44 7.23
C CYS A 52 -17.30 -20.49 6.67
N PHE A 53 -17.03 -19.90 5.52
CA PHE A 53 -17.98 -19.06 4.78
C PHE A 53 -18.64 -19.77 3.60
N ASN A 54 -18.54 -21.11 3.54
CA ASN A 54 -19.28 -21.88 2.55
C ASN A 54 -20.77 -21.88 2.89
N ASP A 55 -21.61 -21.26 2.09
CA ASP A 55 -23.04 -21.19 2.29
C ASP A 55 -23.74 -22.56 2.00
N ASP A 56 -23.07 -23.47 1.28
CA ASP A 56 -23.52 -24.85 1.08
C ASP A 56 -23.04 -25.82 2.18
N CYS A 57 -22.39 -25.30 3.24
CA CYS A 57 -21.95 -26.13 4.36
C CYS A 57 -23.18 -26.80 5.06
N PRO A 58 -23.15 -28.12 5.30
CA PRO A 58 -24.29 -28.82 5.92
C PRO A 58 -24.72 -28.22 7.25
N SER A 59 -23.79 -27.86 8.13
CA SER A 59 -24.09 -27.24 9.42
C SER A 59 -24.73 -25.86 9.26
N TYR A 60 -24.27 -25.06 8.29
CA TYR A 60 -24.86 -23.77 8.00
C TYR A 60 -26.27 -23.90 7.40
N GLN A 61 -26.48 -24.80 6.46
CA GLN A 61 -27.78 -25.02 5.81
C GLN A 61 -28.81 -25.55 6.80
N SER A 62 -28.47 -26.60 7.58
CA SER A 62 -29.38 -27.21 8.55
C SER A 62 -29.65 -26.30 9.74
N GLY A 63 -28.69 -25.45 10.10
CA GLY A 63 -28.81 -24.54 11.25
C GLY A 63 -30.03 -23.62 11.18
N TRP A 64 -30.35 -23.09 9.99
CA TRP A 64 -31.50 -22.21 9.76
C TRP A 64 -32.82 -22.85 10.16
N GLN A 65 -33.01 -24.11 9.82
CA GLN A 65 -34.25 -24.83 10.19
C GLN A 65 -34.21 -25.26 11.64
N ASN A 66 -33.11 -25.83 12.12
CA ASN A 66 -32.98 -26.35 13.47
C ASN A 66 -33.19 -25.28 14.53
N LEU A 67 -32.57 -24.08 14.38
CA LEU A 67 -32.75 -23.00 15.37
C LEU A 67 -34.14 -22.38 15.30
N LYS A 68 -34.73 -22.29 14.10
CA LYS A 68 -36.11 -21.84 13.97
C LYS A 68 -37.08 -22.78 14.70
N ASP A 69 -36.90 -24.10 14.60
CA ASP A 69 -37.81 -25.10 15.17
C ASP A 69 -37.60 -25.31 16.67
N THR A 70 -36.38 -25.08 17.18
CA THR A 70 -36.03 -25.35 18.58
C THR A 70 -36.13 -24.14 19.51
N VAL A 71 -35.72 -22.95 19.00
CA VAL A 71 -35.65 -21.73 19.82
C VAL A 71 -36.38 -20.54 19.19
N GLU A 72 -37.08 -20.76 18.08
CA GLU A 72 -37.84 -19.75 17.33
C GLU A 72 -37.02 -18.53 16.87
N VAL A 73 -35.70 -18.70 16.72
CA VAL A 73 -34.77 -17.63 16.29
C VAL A 73 -34.34 -17.90 14.85
N PRO A 74 -34.46 -16.90 13.92
CA PRO A 74 -33.93 -17.02 12.55
C PRO A 74 -32.42 -16.86 12.57
N ALA A 75 -31.70 -17.95 12.84
CA ALA A 75 -30.24 -17.98 12.90
C ALA A 75 -29.69 -19.29 12.33
N SER A 76 -28.41 -19.33 12.09
CA SER A 76 -27.65 -20.55 11.73
C SER A 76 -26.30 -20.53 12.43
N TYR A 77 -25.43 -21.49 12.06
CA TYR A 77 -24.11 -21.63 12.65
C TYR A 77 -23.03 -21.58 11.57
N ARG A 78 -21.91 -20.89 11.87
CA ARG A 78 -20.68 -21.03 11.11
C ARG A 78 -19.62 -21.70 11.98
N CYS A 79 -18.96 -22.70 11.42
CA CYS A 79 -17.83 -23.36 12.06
C CYS A 79 -16.64 -22.41 12.09
N TYR A 80 -15.93 -22.35 13.22
CA TYR A 80 -14.70 -21.56 13.36
C TYR A 80 -13.64 -22.33 14.16
N VAL A 81 -12.39 -21.89 14.04
CA VAL A 81 -11.27 -22.34 14.85
C VAL A 81 -10.28 -21.21 15.07
N GLU A 82 -9.67 -21.17 16.23
CA GLU A 82 -8.58 -20.22 16.52
C GLU A 82 -7.30 -20.62 15.74
N PRO A 83 -6.55 -19.64 15.22
CA PRO A 83 -5.29 -19.93 14.53
C PRO A 83 -4.31 -20.73 15.40
N GLY A 84 -3.87 -21.87 14.88
CA GLY A 84 -2.97 -22.80 15.56
C GLY A 84 -3.65 -23.79 16.51
N GLN A 85 -4.97 -23.74 16.65
CA GLN A 85 -5.75 -24.74 17.39
C GLN A 85 -6.36 -25.78 16.46
N THR A 86 -6.79 -26.89 17.04
CA THR A 86 -7.47 -28.00 16.34
C THR A 86 -8.90 -28.25 16.82
N ASN A 87 -9.36 -27.45 17.79
CA ASN A 87 -10.71 -27.55 18.35
C ASN A 87 -11.64 -26.64 17.57
N PHE A 88 -12.50 -27.24 16.76
CA PHE A 88 -13.51 -26.51 15.99
C PHE A 88 -14.73 -26.22 16.84
N GLU A 89 -15.25 -25.02 16.74
CA GLU A 89 -16.42 -24.54 17.45
C GLU A 89 -17.40 -23.88 16.48
N TYR A 90 -18.60 -23.54 16.95
CA TYR A 90 -19.65 -22.97 16.13
C TYR A 90 -20.15 -21.65 16.72
N MET A 91 -20.18 -20.61 15.89
CA MET A 91 -20.75 -19.33 16.25
C MET A 91 -22.12 -19.13 15.58
N PRO A 92 -23.12 -18.56 16.31
CA PRO A 92 -24.39 -18.23 15.70
C PRO A 92 -24.26 -17.04 14.74
N VAL A 93 -25.00 -17.12 13.62
CA VAL A 93 -25.17 -16.01 12.67
C VAL A 93 -26.65 -15.75 12.46
N PHE A 94 -27.06 -14.48 12.57
CA PHE A 94 -28.46 -14.07 12.57
C PHE A 94 -28.93 -13.52 11.21
N SER A 95 -28.06 -13.56 10.21
CA SER A 95 -28.41 -13.26 8.82
C SER A 95 -27.46 -13.99 7.86
N PRO A 96 -27.85 -14.21 6.59
CA PRO A 96 -26.98 -14.82 5.58
C PRO A 96 -25.68 -14.04 5.37
N LEU A 97 -25.70 -12.71 5.58
CA LEU A 97 -24.51 -11.84 5.47
C LEU A 97 -23.76 -11.70 6.80
N GLY A 98 -24.19 -12.42 7.87
CA GLY A 98 -23.56 -12.36 9.19
C GLY A 98 -22.08 -12.74 9.13
N GLY A 99 -21.23 -11.83 9.58
CA GLY A 99 -19.77 -12.01 9.63
C GLY A 99 -19.02 -11.80 8.31
N THR A 100 -19.69 -11.68 7.16
CA THR A 100 -19.02 -11.62 5.85
C THR A 100 -18.10 -10.40 5.69
N GLY A 101 -18.40 -9.27 6.34
CA GLY A 101 -17.62 -8.05 6.26
C GLY A 101 -16.24 -8.11 6.95
N GLY A 102 -15.99 -9.14 7.78
CA GLY A 102 -14.69 -9.33 8.46
C GLY A 102 -13.75 -10.30 7.76
N GLN A 103 -14.09 -10.81 6.57
CA GLN A 103 -13.20 -11.70 5.81
C GLN A 103 -11.93 -10.95 5.39
N VAL A 104 -10.78 -11.56 5.67
CA VAL A 104 -9.47 -11.04 5.27
C VAL A 104 -9.16 -11.54 3.87
N ASP A 105 -8.90 -10.61 2.96
CA ASP A 105 -8.41 -10.93 1.64
C ASP A 105 -6.86 -10.99 1.69
N ASP A 106 -6.33 -12.19 1.69
CA ASP A 106 -4.90 -12.44 1.81
C ASP A 106 -4.11 -11.79 0.68
N GLU A 107 -4.62 -11.81 -0.56
CA GLU A 107 -3.91 -11.23 -1.72
C GLU A 107 -3.77 -9.72 -1.57
N VAL A 108 -4.84 -9.05 -1.13
CA VAL A 108 -4.83 -7.60 -0.87
C VAL A 108 -3.84 -7.26 0.25
N ILE A 109 -3.83 -8.03 1.34
CA ILE A 109 -2.91 -7.79 2.46
C ILE A 109 -1.46 -8.03 2.05
N ILE A 110 -1.16 -9.14 1.37
CA ILE A 110 0.19 -9.46 0.88
C ILE A 110 0.69 -8.34 -0.05
N HIS A 111 -0.16 -7.87 -0.97
CA HIS A 111 0.18 -6.78 -1.87
C HIS A 111 0.47 -5.46 -1.12
N GLN A 112 -0.35 -5.12 -0.13
CA GLN A 112 -0.14 -3.93 0.71
C GLN A 112 1.17 -4.01 1.51
N GLN A 113 1.49 -5.18 2.08
CA GLN A 113 2.72 -5.42 2.81
C GLN A 113 3.95 -5.30 1.89
N ALA A 114 3.91 -5.91 0.71
CA ALA A 114 4.98 -5.81 -0.28
C ALA A 114 5.23 -4.34 -0.69
N LYS A 115 4.16 -3.58 -0.92
CA LYS A 115 4.25 -2.15 -1.24
C LYS A 115 4.85 -1.33 -0.09
N LYS A 116 4.48 -1.63 1.16
CA LYS A 116 5.01 -0.97 2.36
C LYS A 116 6.51 -1.27 2.55
N GLU A 117 6.92 -2.51 2.34
CA GLU A 117 8.31 -2.92 2.45
C GLU A 117 9.17 -2.32 1.33
N LEU A 118 8.67 -2.33 0.08
CA LEU A 118 9.33 -1.64 -1.04
C LEU A 118 9.53 -0.15 -0.75
N LEU A 119 8.50 0.51 -0.21
CA LEU A 119 8.58 1.91 0.18
C LEU A 119 9.67 2.15 1.22
N LYS A 120 9.74 1.32 2.27
CA LYS A 120 10.74 1.41 3.33
C LYS A 120 12.17 1.21 2.80
N GLN A 121 12.38 0.18 1.97
CA GLN A 121 13.67 -0.09 1.33
C GLN A 121 14.08 1.07 0.42
N THR A 122 13.18 1.60 -0.38
CA THR A 122 13.45 2.73 -1.27
C THR A 122 13.87 3.97 -0.48
N PHE A 123 13.21 4.30 0.65
CA PHE A 123 13.62 5.43 1.48
C PHE A 123 15.00 5.23 2.11
N SER A 124 15.37 4.00 2.50
CA SER A 124 16.72 3.71 2.98
C SER A 124 17.76 4.00 1.90
N VAL A 125 17.56 3.46 0.70
CA VAL A 125 18.45 3.65 -0.45
C VAL A 125 18.54 5.13 -0.87
N LEU A 126 17.42 5.86 -0.89
CA LEU A 126 17.40 7.30 -1.16
C LEU A 126 18.24 8.08 -0.14
N THR A 127 18.20 7.69 1.14
CA THR A 127 19.02 8.33 2.17
C THR A 127 20.51 8.12 1.91
N ASP A 128 20.92 6.91 1.53
CA ASP A 128 22.31 6.59 1.23
C ASP A 128 22.82 7.35 0.02
N TYR A 129 22.04 7.41 -1.07
CA TYR A 129 22.38 8.19 -2.27
C TYR A 129 22.40 9.69 -2.01
N TYR A 130 21.50 10.20 -1.18
CA TYR A 130 21.50 11.61 -0.81
C TYR A 130 22.74 12.00 -0.01
N MET A 131 23.16 11.15 0.94
CA MET A 131 24.39 11.35 1.73
C MET A 131 25.66 11.30 0.86
N SER A 132 25.69 10.43 -0.16
CA SER A 132 26.79 10.34 -1.13
C SER A 132 26.71 11.39 -2.24
N LYS A 133 25.63 12.17 -2.31
CA LYS A 133 25.32 13.14 -3.37
C LYS A 133 25.21 12.51 -4.77
N ASP A 134 24.76 11.27 -4.83
CA ASP A 134 24.56 10.52 -6.07
C ASP A 134 23.16 10.84 -6.65
N TRP A 135 23.05 12.05 -7.21
CA TRP A 135 21.80 12.54 -7.77
C TRP A 135 21.32 11.73 -8.98
N ASP A 136 22.21 11.09 -9.74
CA ASP A 136 21.86 10.27 -10.90
C ASP A 136 21.07 9.01 -10.48
N GLU A 137 21.50 8.32 -9.42
CA GLU A 137 20.77 7.17 -8.87
C GLU A 137 19.44 7.61 -8.24
N ILE A 138 19.39 8.77 -7.58
CA ILE A 138 18.12 9.33 -7.06
C ILE A 138 17.17 9.67 -8.23
N LEU A 139 17.67 10.24 -9.32
CA LEU A 139 16.88 10.55 -10.51
C LEU A 139 16.26 9.28 -11.12
N LYS A 140 17.01 8.18 -11.21
CA LYS A 140 16.48 6.89 -11.68
C LYS A 140 15.28 6.43 -10.84
N ILE A 141 15.35 6.56 -9.53
CA ILE A 141 14.24 6.25 -8.63
C ILE A 141 13.04 7.19 -8.88
N ALA A 142 13.28 8.47 -9.09
CA ALA A 142 12.23 9.45 -9.39
C ALA A 142 11.45 9.13 -10.67
N LEU A 143 12.14 8.61 -11.68
CA LEU A 143 11.59 8.33 -13.00
C LEU A 143 10.98 6.91 -13.12
N ASP A 144 11.28 5.97 -12.21
CA ASP A 144 10.80 4.59 -12.28
C ASP A 144 9.31 4.49 -11.90
N PRO A 145 8.41 4.08 -12.83
CA PRO A 145 6.98 3.95 -12.56
C PRO A 145 6.64 2.81 -11.59
N ASN A 146 7.55 1.85 -11.34
CA ASN A 146 7.31 0.74 -10.42
C ASN A 146 7.54 1.13 -8.95
N ILE A 147 8.18 2.26 -8.71
CA ILE A 147 8.39 2.80 -7.36
C ILE A 147 7.14 3.54 -6.89
N PRO A 148 6.72 3.36 -5.62
CA PRO A 148 5.56 4.07 -5.08
C PRO A 148 5.71 5.59 -5.17
N ASP A 149 4.65 6.29 -5.58
CA ASP A 149 4.63 7.75 -5.81
C ASP A 149 5.19 8.56 -4.64
N ARG A 150 4.97 8.12 -3.40
CA ARG A 150 5.50 8.78 -2.21
C ARG A 150 7.03 8.81 -2.17
N ALA A 151 7.68 7.71 -2.60
CA ALA A 151 9.15 7.66 -2.68
C ALA A 151 9.67 8.42 -3.90
N ARG A 152 8.96 8.34 -5.03
CA ARG A 152 9.28 9.13 -6.24
C ARG A 152 9.22 10.63 -5.98
N LEU A 153 8.19 11.10 -5.27
CA LEU A 153 8.09 12.51 -4.89
C LEU A 153 9.30 12.94 -4.06
N LYS A 154 9.67 12.12 -3.05
CA LYS A 154 10.86 12.44 -2.24
C LYS A 154 12.15 12.41 -3.06
N ALA A 155 12.27 11.49 -4.02
CA ALA A 155 13.40 11.45 -4.93
C ALA A 155 13.48 12.72 -5.80
N VAL A 156 12.34 13.18 -6.35
CA VAL A 156 12.27 14.44 -7.13
C VAL A 156 12.71 15.64 -6.29
N GLU A 157 12.23 15.76 -5.04
CA GLU A 157 12.66 16.82 -4.12
C GLU A 157 14.18 16.78 -3.90
N MET A 158 14.74 15.58 -3.63
CA MET A 158 16.18 15.41 -3.41
C MET A 158 16.99 15.76 -4.67
N VAL A 159 16.51 15.41 -5.86
CA VAL A 159 17.14 15.85 -7.13
C VAL A 159 17.12 17.37 -7.23
N GLY A 160 16.03 18.04 -6.88
CA GLY A 160 15.95 19.50 -6.80
C GLY A 160 17.03 20.09 -5.88
N GLU A 161 17.32 19.44 -4.74
CA GLU A 161 18.29 19.90 -3.75
C GLU A 161 19.77 19.67 -4.13
N ILE A 162 20.10 18.53 -4.74
CA ILE A 162 21.51 18.13 -4.98
C ILE A 162 21.86 17.84 -6.44
N GLY A 163 20.87 17.77 -7.36
CA GLY A 163 21.08 17.45 -8.77
C GLY A 163 21.91 18.50 -9.53
N GLU A 164 22.50 18.10 -10.63
CA GLU A 164 23.23 18.96 -11.56
C GLU A 164 22.33 19.44 -12.71
N THR A 165 22.87 20.29 -13.59
CA THR A 165 22.11 20.88 -14.72
C THR A 165 21.47 19.82 -15.62
N GLU A 166 22.12 18.68 -15.78
CA GLU A 166 21.68 17.54 -16.59
C GLU A 166 20.37 16.94 -16.08
N ALA A 167 20.15 16.94 -14.75
CA ALA A 167 18.91 16.45 -14.16
C ALA A 167 17.68 17.24 -14.64
N THR A 168 17.85 18.54 -14.96
CA THR A 168 16.77 19.40 -15.42
C THR A 168 16.15 18.90 -16.73
N GLU A 169 16.97 18.49 -17.70
CA GLU A 169 16.48 17.95 -18.98
C GLU A 169 15.67 16.68 -18.80
N HIS A 170 16.12 15.79 -17.92
CA HIS A 170 15.42 14.54 -17.63
C HIS A 170 14.05 14.79 -16.97
N LEU A 171 13.97 15.74 -16.04
CA LEU A 171 12.71 16.10 -15.40
C LEU A 171 11.73 16.80 -16.35
N ILE A 172 12.19 17.73 -17.19
CA ILE A 172 11.39 18.43 -18.20
C ILE A 172 10.80 17.44 -19.22
N ASN A 173 11.59 16.49 -19.67
CA ASN A 173 11.19 15.52 -20.71
C ASN A 173 10.33 14.37 -20.15
N HIS A 174 10.23 14.21 -18.82
CA HIS A 174 9.42 13.17 -18.22
C HIS A 174 8.03 13.67 -17.84
N LYS A 175 6.99 12.94 -18.27
CA LYS A 175 5.62 13.23 -17.89
C LYS A 175 5.23 12.39 -16.67
N PHE A 176 5.03 13.04 -15.56
CA PHE A 176 4.62 12.37 -14.33
C PHE A 176 3.12 12.02 -14.34
N PRO A 177 2.73 10.85 -13.77
CA PRO A 177 1.37 10.34 -13.86
C PRO A 177 0.35 11.08 -12.98
N THR A 178 0.81 11.75 -11.92
CA THR A 178 -0.06 12.44 -10.97
C THR A 178 0.26 13.92 -10.88
N PRO A 179 -0.76 14.80 -10.63
CA PRO A 179 -0.52 16.23 -10.47
C PRO A 179 0.47 16.57 -9.34
N VAL A 180 0.48 15.78 -8.27
CA VAL A 180 1.40 15.99 -7.12
C VAL A 180 2.86 15.74 -7.53
N LEU A 181 3.12 14.66 -8.26
CA LEU A 181 4.46 14.37 -8.77
C LEU A 181 4.89 15.40 -9.82
N GLN A 182 3.99 15.82 -10.69
CA GLN A 182 4.28 16.86 -11.69
C GLN A 182 4.63 18.17 -11.00
N GLN A 183 3.86 18.60 -10.01
CA GLN A 183 4.16 19.81 -9.25
C GLN A 183 5.52 19.70 -8.54
N GLY A 184 5.83 18.55 -7.92
CA GLY A 184 7.14 18.31 -7.31
C GLY A 184 8.29 18.43 -8.32
N ALA A 185 8.09 17.92 -9.55
CA ALA A 185 9.06 18.04 -10.62
C ALA A 185 9.24 19.50 -11.08
N ASP A 186 8.16 20.25 -11.23
CA ASP A 186 8.21 21.67 -11.60
C ASP A 186 8.96 22.50 -10.53
N ASP A 187 8.70 22.20 -9.25
CA ASP A 187 9.42 22.84 -8.13
C ASP A 187 10.92 22.48 -8.12
N ALA A 188 11.26 21.21 -8.38
CA ALA A 188 12.64 20.76 -8.48
C ALA A 188 13.37 21.40 -9.66
N ILE A 189 12.73 21.51 -10.83
CA ILE A 189 13.25 22.21 -12.01
C ILE A 189 13.54 23.68 -11.66
N ALA A 190 12.61 24.35 -10.98
CA ALA A 190 12.80 25.74 -10.57
C ALA A 190 14.01 25.90 -9.63
N GLN A 191 14.18 24.99 -8.66
CA GLN A 191 15.33 24.97 -7.75
C GLN A 191 16.65 24.74 -8.49
N LEU A 192 16.68 23.79 -9.45
CA LEU A 192 17.85 23.53 -10.30
C LEU A 192 18.22 24.75 -11.12
N HIS A 193 17.24 25.40 -11.75
CA HIS A 193 17.46 26.63 -12.52
C HIS A 193 18.03 27.76 -11.66
N GLU A 194 17.51 27.96 -10.45
CA GLU A 194 18.00 29.01 -9.55
C GLU A 194 19.43 28.73 -9.09
N ARG A 195 19.73 27.48 -8.68
CA ARG A 195 21.06 27.08 -8.19
C ARG A 195 22.13 27.15 -9.27
N HIS A 196 21.83 26.73 -10.51
CA HIS A 196 22.80 26.71 -11.63
C HIS A 196 22.79 27.98 -12.48
N TYR A 197 21.96 28.98 -12.10
CA TYR A 197 21.78 30.22 -12.87
C TYR A 197 21.41 29.95 -14.33
N THR A 198 20.45 29.05 -14.56
CA THR A 198 19.93 28.67 -15.86
C THR A 198 18.46 29.00 -16.02
N ARG A 199 17.93 28.85 -17.23
CA ARG A 199 16.51 28.96 -17.56
C ARG A 199 16.26 28.31 -18.91
N GLU A 200 15.00 28.03 -19.23
CA GLU A 200 14.61 27.62 -20.56
C GLU A 200 14.59 28.79 -21.54
N CYS A 201 14.98 28.51 -22.78
CA CYS A 201 14.82 29.45 -23.88
C CYS A 201 13.34 29.55 -24.28
N PRO A 202 12.71 30.74 -24.34
CA PRO A 202 11.30 30.87 -24.67
C PRO A 202 10.95 30.49 -26.13
N TYR A 203 11.92 30.18 -26.95
CA TYR A 203 11.71 29.85 -28.36
C TYR A 203 11.98 28.39 -28.72
N CYS A 204 12.91 27.72 -28.05
CA CYS A 204 13.27 26.34 -28.34
C CYS A 204 13.28 25.44 -27.09
N ALA A 205 12.94 25.98 -25.92
CA ALA A 205 12.91 25.29 -24.63
C ALA A 205 14.25 24.70 -24.15
N GLU A 206 15.34 24.89 -24.88
CA GLU A 206 16.68 24.46 -24.48
C GLU A 206 17.20 25.23 -23.27
N ILE A 207 18.00 24.60 -22.44
CA ILE A 207 18.55 25.20 -21.22
C ILE A 207 19.67 26.19 -21.58
N ILE A 208 19.52 27.44 -21.18
CA ILE A 208 20.47 28.52 -21.37
C ILE A 208 20.84 29.18 -20.04
N LYS A 209 21.97 29.89 -20.01
CA LYS A 209 22.31 30.69 -18.80
C LYS A 209 21.29 31.81 -18.58
N LYS A 210 20.92 32.06 -17.33
CA LYS A 210 19.92 33.07 -16.92
C LYS A 210 20.23 34.46 -17.51
N ARG A 211 21.53 34.81 -17.66
CA ARG A 211 22.02 36.08 -18.21
C ARG A 211 22.14 36.11 -19.74
N ALA A 212 21.83 35.01 -20.42
CA ALA A 212 21.99 34.96 -21.89
C ALA A 212 21.06 35.97 -22.58
N THR A 213 21.56 36.69 -23.55
CA THR A 213 20.81 37.60 -24.44
C THR A 213 20.66 37.04 -25.86
N LEU A 214 21.35 35.94 -26.16
CA LEU A 214 21.25 35.18 -27.38
C LEU A 214 21.20 33.69 -26.99
N CYS A 215 20.28 32.94 -27.56
CA CYS A 215 20.22 31.50 -27.37
C CYS A 215 21.25 30.83 -28.30
N ARG A 216 22.15 30.02 -27.72
CA ARG A 216 23.18 29.28 -28.50
C ARG A 216 22.63 28.11 -29.33
N HIS A 217 21.36 27.70 -29.09
CA HIS A 217 20.74 26.57 -29.77
C HIS A 217 19.87 26.99 -30.97
N CYS A 218 19.17 28.12 -30.85
CA CYS A 218 18.28 28.59 -31.93
C CYS A 218 18.62 29.97 -32.46
N ASP A 219 19.72 30.59 -32.02
CA ASP A 219 20.26 31.90 -32.44
C ASP A 219 19.27 33.06 -32.32
N LYS A 220 18.19 32.91 -31.53
CA LYS A 220 17.24 33.97 -31.28
C LYS A 220 17.67 34.86 -30.09
N LYS A 221 17.45 36.15 -30.22
CA LYS A 221 17.63 37.08 -29.10
C LYS A 221 16.58 36.80 -28.01
N VAL A 222 17.04 36.72 -26.77
CA VAL A 222 16.18 36.48 -25.58
C VAL A 222 16.35 37.67 -24.63
N SER A 223 15.26 38.03 -23.96
CA SER A 223 15.30 39.05 -22.91
C SER A 223 16.11 38.54 -21.71
N ARG A 224 16.79 39.46 -20.99
CA ARG A 224 17.35 39.11 -19.68
C ARG A 224 16.19 38.79 -18.72
N ALA A 225 16.31 37.70 -17.94
CA ALA A 225 15.39 37.38 -16.86
C ALA A 225 15.75 38.21 -15.62
#